data_49e6ab6a0a9ae593e558034bb422635b
#
_entry.id   49e6ab6a0a9ae593e558034bb422635b
#
_cell.length_a   1.000
_cell.length_b   1.000
_cell.length_c   1.000
_cell.angle_alpha   90.00
_cell.angle_beta   90.00
_cell.angle_gamma   90.00
#
_symmetry.space_group_name_H-M   'P 1'
#
loop_
_entity.id
_entity.type
_entity.pdbx_description
1 polymer ?
#
loop_
_entity_poly.entity_id
_entity_poly.type
_entity_poly.pdbx_seq_one_letter_code
_entity_poly.pdbx_strand_id
1 'polypeptide(L)'
;DNVAGVIFHTRIADANPGEPDAVPTLSNIEIWDTAIGVAILGLDDQGMKIDKLRIRQTLRQGLLVGKPVGHPLRAREGDTPGAADNKFSMIDVSDANMSFGTYAGIEIYTSQSKFEASTSWFNKRNQGKNALYEVKTRHVGAGWFIQGTRNMFIGCTAQENAGHGWLVEWGNNQFIGCLGESSSFQDAVTGAARGDEAANWYIGRNARGSRFVAPRSHNPYSWAKASLYGFYIENNIRDMHITTASAKDDRIGENNMIGRRVHVTGAMGDNVLIEVDHIRHATFAPKQLEKRGNGVFMG
;
A
#
# COMPACT_ATOMS: atom_id res chain seq x y z
N ASP A 1 -18.25 14.53 12.50
CA ASP A 1 -17.91 15.63 11.60
C ASP A 1 -16.98 15.11 10.52
N ASN A 2 -17.47 15.16 9.26
CA ASN A 2 -16.73 14.64 8.08
C ASN A 2 -16.15 15.81 7.28
N VAL A 3 -15.19 16.50 7.83
CA VAL A 3 -14.52 17.60 7.14
C VAL A 3 -13.30 17.04 6.41
N ALA A 4 -13.34 17.04 5.09
CA ALA A 4 -12.14 16.82 4.28
C ALA A 4 -11.45 18.16 4.02
N GLY A 5 -10.13 18.14 3.89
CA GLY A 5 -9.36 19.32 3.49
C GLY A 5 -9.71 19.73 2.07
N VAL A 6 -9.71 18.76 1.14
CA VAL A 6 -10.11 18.95 -0.26
C VAL A 6 -10.91 17.74 -0.74
N ILE A 7 -12.03 17.96 -1.39
CA ILE A 7 -12.83 16.93 -2.03
C ILE A 7 -13.02 17.27 -3.51
N PHE A 8 -12.64 16.34 -4.39
CA PHE A 8 -13.05 16.31 -5.79
C PHE A 8 -14.17 15.30 -5.95
N HIS A 9 -15.29 15.76 -6.50
CA HIS A 9 -16.46 14.91 -6.69
C HIS A 9 -17.28 15.41 -7.87
N THR A 10 -16.87 15.06 -9.09
CA THR A 10 -17.63 15.34 -10.30
C THR A 10 -18.72 14.29 -10.53
N ARG A 11 -19.86 14.71 -11.09
CA ARG A 11 -20.93 13.84 -11.53
C ARG A 11 -21.04 13.88 -13.06
N ILE A 12 -21.14 12.73 -13.69
CA ILE A 12 -21.31 12.58 -15.14
C ILE A 12 -22.53 13.38 -15.67
N ALA A 13 -23.56 13.58 -14.83
CA ALA A 13 -24.80 14.23 -15.26
C ALA A 13 -24.63 15.73 -15.63
N ASP A 14 -23.51 16.35 -15.24
CA ASP A 14 -23.30 17.78 -15.44
C ASP A 14 -22.25 18.06 -16.54
N ALA A 15 -21.67 17.03 -17.14
CA ALA A 15 -20.74 17.19 -18.23
C ALA A 15 -21.49 17.47 -19.55
N ASN A 16 -21.32 18.65 -20.10
CA ASN A 16 -21.70 18.95 -21.48
C ASN A 16 -20.80 18.15 -22.42
N PRO A 17 -21.33 17.23 -23.23
CA PRO A 17 -20.51 16.50 -24.17
C PRO A 17 -19.96 17.48 -25.22
N GLY A 18 -18.68 17.82 -25.10
CA GLY A 18 -17.99 18.67 -26.09
C GLY A 18 -17.17 19.82 -25.51
N GLU A 19 -17.26 20.15 -24.23
CA GLU A 19 -16.28 21.04 -23.60
C GLU A 19 -15.10 20.23 -23.06
N PRO A 20 -13.85 20.62 -23.36
CA PRO A 20 -12.71 20.02 -22.70
C PRO A 20 -12.77 20.41 -21.22
N ASP A 21 -13.13 19.49 -20.37
CA ASP A 21 -13.12 19.68 -18.93
C ASP A 21 -11.74 20.17 -18.51
N ALA A 22 -11.71 21.29 -17.82
CA ALA A 22 -10.47 21.81 -17.26
C ALA A 22 -9.92 20.75 -16.29
N VAL A 23 -8.80 20.13 -16.65
CA VAL A 23 -8.14 19.13 -15.83
C VAL A 23 -7.76 19.77 -14.48
N PRO A 24 -8.39 19.39 -13.37
CA PRO A 24 -8.10 20.01 -12.10
C PRO A 24 -6.63 19.79 -11.71
N THR A 25 -5.99 20.85 -11.24
CA THR A 25 -4.63 20.79 -10.72
C THR A 25 -4.63 21.22 -9.26
N LEU A 26 -4.02 20.42 -8.40
CA LEU A 26 -3.80 20.76 -6.99
C LEU A 26 -2.29 20.72 -6.72
N SER A 27 -1.70 21.80 -6.30
CA SER A 27 -0.25 21.89 -6.15
C SER A 27 0.18 22.82 -5.02
N ASN A 28 1.29 22.47 -4.36
CA ASN A 28 1.93 23.25 -3.30
C ASN A 28 0.98 23.55 -2.11
N ILE A 29 0.28 22.53 -1.63
CA ILE A 29 -0.68 22.65 -0.53
C ILE A 29 -0.23 21.82 0.66
N GLU A 30 -0.41 22.37 1.85
CA GLU A 30 -0.27 21.68 3.12
C GLU A 30 -1.62 21.63 3.83
N ILE A 31 -2.01 20.42 4.28
CA ILE A 31 -3.30 20.14 4.91
C ILE A 31 -3.05 19.51 6.27
N TRP A 32 -3.65 20.08 7.31
CA TRP A 32 -3.50 19.64 8.68
C TRP A 32 -4.85 19.46 9.37
N ASP A 33 -4.90 18.52 10.35
CA ASP A 33 -5.99 18.40 11.32
C ASP A 33 -7.40 18.27 10.69
N THR A 34 -7.49 17.51 9.60
CA THR A 34 -8.76 17.26 8.92
C THR A 34 -9.26 15.83 9.17
N ALA A 35 -10.53 15.57 8.87
CA ALA A 35 -11.02 14.20 8.94
C ALA A 35 -10.40 13.34 7.83
N ILE A 36 -10.37 13.82 6.60
CA ILE A 36 -9.64 13.26 5.44
C ILE A 36 -8.82 14.40 4.83
N GLY A 37 -7.57 14.15 4.46
CA GLY A 37 -6.76 15.18 3.85
C GLY A 37 -7.27 15.55 2.47
N VAL A 38 -7.13 14.68 1.51
CA VAL A 38 -7.64 14.83 0.14
C VAL A 38 -8.46 13.60 -0.24
N ALA A 39 -9.65 13.82 -0.80
CA ALA A 39 -10.52 12.78 -1.33
C ALA A 39 -10.87 13.06 -2.80
N ILE A 40 -10.61 12.10 -3.68
CA ILE A 40 -10.94 12.15 -5.10
C ILE A 40 -11.96 11.05 -5.36
N LEU A 41 -13.24 11.42 -5.46
CA LEU A 41 -14.35 10.48 -5.39
C LEU A 41 -15.24 10.46 -6.64
N GLY A 42 -15.05 11.41 -7.55
CA GLY A 42 -15.88 11.54 -8.75
C GLY A 42 -15.65 10.42 -9.75
N LEU A 43 -16.71 10.03 -10.47
CA LEU A 43 -16.59 9.05 -11.56
C LEU A 43 -15.75 9.58 -12.71
N ASP A 44 -15.82 10.91 -12.92
CA ASP A 44 -15.14 11.62 -14.01
C ASP A 44 -13.93 12.45 -13.55
N ASP A 45 -13.46 12.27 -12.33
CA ASP A 45 -12.24 12.90 -11.85
C ASP A 45 -11.01 12.26 -12.52
N GLN A 46 -10.89 12.43 -13.84
CA GLN A 46 -9.84 11.84 -14.66
C GLN A 46 -8.80 12.88 -15.08
N GLY A 47 -7.57 12.41 -15.30
CA GLY A 47 -6.50 13.24 -15.84
C GLY A 47 -5.98 14.31 -14.87
N MET A 48 -6.42 14.33 -13.62
CA MET A 48 -5.98 15.30 -12.62
C MET A 48 -4.48 15.26 -12.41
N LYS A 49 -3.90 16.42 -12.11
CA LYS A 49 -2.51 16.57 -11.69
C LYS A 49 -2.45 17.06 -10.26
N ILE A 50 -1.90 16.23 -9.39
CA ILE A 50 -1.75 16.54 -7.97
C ILE A 50 -0.27 16.45 -7.63
N ASP A 51 0.29 17.56 -7.21
CA ASP A 51 1.73 17.70 -7.03
C ASP A 51 2.07 18.45 -5.75
N LYS A 52 3.12 18.01 -5.05
CA LYS A 52 3.64 18.67 -3.85
C LYS A 52 2.58 18.90 -2.78
N LEU A 53 1.89 17.85 -2.38
CA LEU A 53 0.99 17.90 -1.25
C LEU A 53 1.69 17.38 0.01
N ARG A 54 1.50 18.11 1.11
CA ARG A 54 1.82 17.63 2.45
C ARG A 54 0.54 17.50 3.27
N ILE A 55 0.24 16.30 3.75
CA ILE A 55 -0.97 15.97 4.49
C ILE A 55 -0.58 15.37 5.82
N ARG A 56 -1.04 15.97 6.92
CA ARG A 56 -0.63 15.56 8.26
C ARG A 56 -1.79 15.50 9.24
N GLN A 57 -1.68 14.59 10.20
CA GLN A 57 -2.57 14.51 11.37
C GLN A 57 -4.05 14.40 10.98
N THR A 58 -4.38 13.53 10.03
CA THR A 58 -5.77 13.30 9.65
C THR A 58 -6.42 12.26 10.56
N LEU A 59 -7.71 12.45 10.86
CA LEU A 59 -8.47 11.50 11.67
C LEU A 59 -8.68 10.16 10.96
N ARG A 60 -8.72 10.18 9.62
CA ARG A 60 -8.91 9.04 8.73
C ARG A 60 -7.76 8.95 7.72
N GLN A 61 -8.07 8.72 6.44
CA GLN A 61 -7.06 8.71 5.38
C GLN A 61 -6.41 10.08 5.20
N GLY A 62 -5.12 10.10 4.89
CA GLY A 62 -4.49 11.30 4.35
C GLY A 62 -4.93 11.53 2.92
N LEU A 63 -4.80 10.50 2.06
CA LEU A 63 -5.25 10.54 0.67
C LEU A 63 -6.17 9.36 0.37
N LEU A 64 -7.36 9.67 -0.17
CA LEU A 64 -8.33 8.69 -0.65
C LEU A 64 -8.58 8.90 -2.14
N VAL A 65 -8.29 7.88 -2.98
CA VAL A 65 -8.48 7.94 -4.43
C VAL A 65 -9.43 6.84 -4.88
N GLY A 66 -10.59 7.24 -5.37
CA GLY A 66 -11.68 6.33 -5.70
C GLY A 66 -12.52 5.95 -4.48
N LYS A 67 -13.50 5.10 -4.71
CA LYS A 67 -14.47 4.66 -3.68
C LYS A 67 -14.40 3.15 -3.49
N PRO A 68 -14.27 2.66 -2.26
CA PRO A 68 -14.38 1.23 -2.00
C PRO A 68 -15.77 0.69 -2.30
N VAL A 69 -15.86 -0.62 -2.56
CA VAL A 69 -17.13 -1.33 -2.68
C VAL A 69 -17.94 -1.13 -1.40
N GLY A 70 -19.22 -0.80 -1.54
CA GLY A 70 -20.11 -0.52 -0.41
C GLY A 70 -19.99 0.90 0.16
N HIS A 71 -19.18 1.77 -0.41
CA HIS A 71 -19.14 3.17 0.01
C HIS A 71 -20.49 3.86 -0.29
N PRO A 72 -21.06 4.66 0.65
CA PRO A 72 -22.39 5.28 0.48
C PRO A 72 -22.53 6.19 -0.75
N LEU A 73 -21.41 6.77 -1.19
CA LEU A 73 -21.39 7.62 -2.40
C LEU A 73 -21.19 6.82 -3.70
N ARG A 74 -21.06 5.51 -3.62
CA ARG A 74 -21.00 4.62 -4.78
C ARG A 74 -22.44 4.25 -5.15
N ALA A 75 -22.97 4.87 -6.19
CA ALA A 75 -24.40 4.89 -6.47
C ALA A 75 -24.96 3.53 -6.93
N ARG A 76 -24.15 2.62 -7.48
CA ARG A 76 -24.61 1.32 -8.00
C ARG A 76 -23.58 0.23 -7.75
N GLU A 77 -24.07 -0.99 -7.55
CA GLU A 77 -23.26 -2.19 -7.62
C GLU A 77 -22.72 -2.35 -9.05
N GLY A 78 -21.42 -2.41 -9.20
CA GLY A 78 -20.77 -2.48 -10.53
C GLY A 78 -20.17 -1.16 -11.05
N ASP A 79 -20.46 -0.04 -10.41
CA ASP A 79 -19.80 1.23 -10.76
C ASP A 79 -18.27 1.09 -10.62
N THR A 80 -17.54 1.63 -11.60
CA THR A 80 -16.09 1.74 -11.48
C THR A 80 -15.73 2.57 -10.26
N PRO A 81 -14.58 2.33 -9.63
CA PRO A 81 -14.17 3.09 -8.44
C PRO A 81 -14.05 4.60 -8.66
N GLY A 82 -14.17 5.08 -9.89
CA GLY A 82 -13.98 6.49 -10.26
C GLY A 82 -12.51 6.92 -10.24
N ALA A 83 -12.26 8.17 -10.54
CA ALA A 83 -10.97 8.84 -10.37
C ALA A 83 -9.78 8.16 -11.10
N ALA A 84 -9.99 7.67 -12.32
CA ALA A 84 -8.93 7.02 -13.13
C ALA A 84 -7.97 8.03 -13.78
N ASP A 85 -6.85 7.51 -14.33
CA ASP A 85 -5.88 8.24 -15.16
C ASP A 85 -5.24 9.48 -14.51
N ASN A 86 -5.21 9.54 -13.18
CA ASN A 86 -4.66 10.66 -12.45
C ASN A 86 -3.14 10.56 -12.25
N LYS A 87 -2.48 11.71 -12.10
CA LYS A 87 -1.05 11.81 -11.83
C LYS A 87 -0.80 12.46 -10.48
N PHE A 88 -0.10 11.74 -9.63
CA PHE A 88 0.29 12.17 -8.29
C PHE A 88 1.80 12.22 -8.21
N SER A 89 2.37 13.34 -7.78
CA SER A 89 3.81 13.46 -7.55
C SER A 89 4.11 14.19 -6.24
N MET A 90 5.17 13.75 -5.55
CA MET A 90 5.62 14.37 -4.30
C MET A 90 4.50 14.53 -3.26
N ILE A 91 3.70 13.50 -3.08
CA ILE A 91 2.67 13.44 -2.03
C ILE A 91 3.33 12.93 -0.74
N ASP A 92 3.23 13.69 0.32
CA ASP A 92 3.75 13.35 1.64
C ASP A 92 2.60 13.25 2.64
N VAL A 93 2.25 12.04 3.03
CA VAL A 93 1.20 11.75 4.01
C VAL A 93 1.85 11.25 5.30
N SER A 94 1.58 11.91 6.42
CA SER A 94 2.01 11.43 7.72
C SER A 94 0.94 11.54 8.79
N ASP A 95 1.07 10.69 9.82
CA ASP A 95 0.20 10.70 10.97
C ASP A 95 -1.29 10.61 10.62
N ALA A 96 -1.64 9.84 9.60
CA ALA A 96 -3.04 9.56 9.31
C ALA A 96 -3.62 8.53 10.29
N ASN A 97 -4.95 8.40 10.26
CA ASN A 97 -5.73 7.53 11.15
C ASN A 97 -5.59 7.90 12.64
N MET A 98 -5.51 9.18 12.96
CA MET A 98 -5.41 9.68 14.34
C MET A 98 -6.64 9.34 15.19
N SER A 99 -7.78 9.02 14.58
CA SER A 99 -8.95 8.50 15.29
C SER A 99 -8.83 7.02 15.69
N PHE A 100 -7.72 6.36 15.30
CA PHE A 100 -7.54 4.90 15.44
C PHE A 100 -8.71 4.09 14.84
N GLY A 101 -9.27 4.60 13.76
CA GLY A 101 -10.30 3.92 12.98
C GLY A 101 -9.72 2.86 12.04
N THR A 102 -10.51 2.49 11.04
CA THR A 102 -10.15 1.42 10.09
C THR A 102 -9.59 1.96 8.78
N TYR A 103 -8.56 2.82 8.84
CA TYR A 103 -8.03 3.54 7.69
C TYR A 103 -6.53 3.33 7.52
N ALA A 104 -6.07 3.35 6.25
CA ALA A 104 -4.66 3.48 5.89
C ALA A 104 -4.27 4.96 5.68
N GLY A 105 -2.99 5.24 5.52
CA GLY A 105 -2.52 6.59 5.20
C GLY A 105 -2.96 7.03 3.81
N ILE A 106 -2.70 6.18 2.82
CA ILE A 106 -3.12 6.37 1.43
C ILE A 106 -3.93 5.15 0.99
N GLU A 107 -5.16 5.38 0.56
CA GLU A 107 -6.05 4.34 0.05
C GLU A 107 -6.37 4.58 -1.43
N ILE A 108 -6.15 3.55 -2.27
CA ILE A 108 -6.29 3.62 -3.71
C ILE A 108 -7.23 2.53 -4.19
N TYR A 109 -8.39 2.95 -4.68
CA TYR A 109 -9.43 2.08 -5.24
C TYR A 109 -9.62 2.29 -6.75
N THR A 110 -8.89 3.24 -7.32
CA THR A 110 -8.95 3.62 -8.73
C THR A 110 -8.06 2.73 -9.62
N SER A 111 -8.13 2.98 -10.92
CA SER A 111 -7.28 2.35 -11.91
C SER A 111 -6.49 3.35 -12.74
N GLN A 112 -5.43 2.88 -13.41
CA GLN A 112 -4.67 3.61 -14.43
C GLN A 112 -4.01 4.91 -13.94
N SER A 113 -3.86 5.10 -12.64
CA SER A 113 -3.24 6.28 -12.05
C SER A 113 -1.75 6.07 -11.81
N LYS A 114 -0.99 7.16 -11.83
CA LYS A 114 0.46 7.16 -11.63
C LYS A 114 0.82 7.93 -10.36
N PHE A 115 1.67 7.33 -9.55
CA PHE A 115 2.21 7.90 -8.31
C PHE A 115 3.74 7.95 -8.40
N GLU A 116 4.33 9.11 -8.18
CA GLU A 116 5.77 9.31 -8.27
C GLU A 116 6.32 9.99 -7.01
N ALA A 117 7.48 9.55 -6.54
CA ALA A 117 8.24 10.17 -5.45
C ALA A 117 7.37 10.56 -4.24
N SER A 118 6.41 9.70 -3.89
CA SER A 118 5.43 9.98 -2.85
C SER A 118 5.66 9.10 -1.63
N THR A 119 5.37 9.63 -0.44
CA THR A 119 5.67 8.95 0.83
C THR A 119 4.44 8.87 1.71
N SER A 120 4.30 7.74 2.43
CA SER A 120 3.30 7.54 3.46
C SER A 120 3.96 6.97 4.71
N TRP A 121 3.87 7.70 5.85
CA TRP A 121 4.62 7.36 7.05
C TRP A 121 3.91 7.72 8.36
N PHE A 122 4.29 7.02 9.46
CA PHE A 122 3.75 7.19 10.80
C PHE A 122 2.23 7.08 10.94
N ASN A 123 1.56 6.37 10.03
CA ASN A 123 0.11 6.19 10.13
C ASN A 123 -0.26 5.32 11.33
N LYS A 124 -1.32 5.71 12.04
CA LYS A 124 -1.67 5.17 13.35
C LYS A 124 -2.56 3.93 13.26
N ARG A 125 -2.48 3.11 14.29
CA ARG A 125 -3.32 1.93 14.49
C ARG A 125 -3.59 1.73 15.97
N ASN A 126 -4.83 1.50 16.33
CA ASN A 126 -5.16 1.03 17.68
C ASN A 126 -4.90 -0.47 17.79
N GLN A 127 -3.77 -0.83 18.35
CA GLN A 127 -3.35 -2.21 18.50
C GLN A 127 -3.97 -2.92 19.70
N GLY A 128 -4.61 -2.19 20.63
CA GLY A 128 -5.14 -2.76 21.86
C GLY A 128 -6.50 -3.44 21.74
N LYS A 129 -7.21 -3.32 20.63
CA LYS A 129 -8.59 -3.79 20.51
C LYS A 129 -8.84 -4.88 19.48
N ASN A 130 -7.95 -5.14 18.56
CA ASN A 130 -8.22 -6.07 17.47
C ASN A 130 -7.07 -7.03 17.29
N ALA A 131 -7.43 -8.30 17.07
CA ALA A 131 -6.51 -9.26 16.48
C ALA A 131 -5.82 -8.60 15.28
N LEU A 132 -4.53 -8.50 15.40
CA LEU A 132 -3.66 -7.85 14.49
C LEU A 132 -3.80 -8.51 13.14
N TYR A 133 -4.31 -8.09 12.14
CA TYR A 133 -4.31 -8.70 10.81
C TYR A 133 -5.42 -9.71 10.49
N GLU A 134 -6.59 -9.60 11.11
CA GLU A 134 -7.78 -10.17 10.50
C GLU A 134 -7.96 -9.57 9.10
N VAL A 135 -8.42 -10.36 8.14
CA VAL A 135 -8.61 -9.93 6.74
C VAL A 135 -9.36 -8.60 6.63
N LYS A 136 -10.32 -8.36 7.53
CA LYS A 136 -11.12 -7.13 7.56
C LYS A 136 -10.38 -5.89 8.07
N THR A 137 -9.28 -6.04 8.78
CA THR A 137 -8.55 -4.94 9.43
C THR A 137 -7.09 -4.85 9.00
N ARG A 138 -6.68 -5.66 8.06
CA ARG A 138 -5.31 -5.76 7.57
C ARG A 138 -4.77 -4.41 7.05
N HIS A 139 -5.61 -3.58 6.47
CA HIS A 139 -5.24 -2.27 5.94
C HIS A 139 -5.09 -1.18 7.01
N VAL A 140 -5.55 -1.43 8.22
CA VAL A 140 -5.55 -0.43 9.29
C VAL A 140 -4.13 0.00 9.64
N GLY A 141 -3.87 1.31 9.55
CA GLY A 141 -2.55 1.89 9.80
C GLY A 141 -1.49 1.53 8.75
N ALA A 142 -1.85 0.93 7.63
CA ALA A 142 -0.93 0.73 6.52
C ALA A 142 -0.48 2.07 5.93
N GLY A 143 0.71 2.09 5.32
CA GLY A 143 1.17 3.24 4.57
C GLY A 143 0.33 3.41 3.31
N TRP A 144 0.35 2.39 2.48
CA TRP A 144 -0.38 2.31 1.23
C TRP A 144 -1.30 1.09 1.21
N PHE A 145 -2.58 1.31 0.98
CA PHE A 145 -3.55 0.27 0.71
C PHE A 145 -4.03 0.36 -0.74
N ILE A 146 -3.76 -0.69 -1.52
CA ILE A 146 -3.99 -0.70 -2.96
C ILE A 146 -4.99 -1.80 -3.30
N GLN A 147 -6.21 -1.38 -3.54
CA GLN A 147 -7.32 -2.19 -4.01
C GLN A 147 -7.76 -1.80 -5.44
N GLY A 148 -7.01 -0.90 -6.07
CA GLY A 148 -7.14 -0.54 -7.48
C GLY A 148 -6.27 -1.39 -8.40
N THR A 149 -6.44 -1.21 -9.71
CA THR A 149 -5.72 -1.98 -10.74
C THR A 149 -5.03 -1.09 -11.75
N ARG A 150 -4.00 -1.60 -12.45
CA ARG A 150 -3.30 -0.90 -13.53
C ARG A 150 -2.66 0.42 -13.10
N ASN A 151 -2.41 0.60 -11.81
CA ASN A 151 -1.71 1.77 -11.31
C ASN A 151 -0.20 1.57 -11.41
N MET A 152 0.53 2.67 -11.50
CA MET A 152 2.00 2.70 -11.55
C MET A 152 2.54 3.51 -10.38
N PHE A 153 3.47 2.92 -9.64
CA PHE A 153 4.15 3.53 -8.49
C PHE A 153 5.65 3.59 -8.78
N ILE A 154 6.24 4.78 -8.77
CA ILE A 154 7.66 4.99 -9.11
C ILE A 154 8.36 5.72 -7.95
N GLY A 155 9.36 5.09 -7.36
CA GLY A 155 10.16 5.69 -6.29
C GLY A 155 9.34 6.11 -5.06
N CYS A 156 8.18 5.47 -4.82
CA CYS A 156 7.34 5.77 -3.68
C CYS A 156 7.82 5.03 -2.43
N THR A 157 7.51 5.57 -1.26
CA THR A 157 7.98 5.04 0.03
C THR A 157 6.82 4.82 1.00
N ALA A 158 6.88 3.72 1.74
CA ALA A 158 6.10 3.47 2.94
C ALA A 158 7.05 3.30 4.12
N GLN A 159 6.95 4.18 5.14
CA GLN A 159 7.93 4.19 6.23
C GLN A 159 7.23 4.25 7.59
N GLU A 160 7.73 3.43 8.53
CA GLU A 160 7.37 3.53 9.96
C GLU A 160 5.85 3.55 10.21
N ASN A 161 5.08 2.81 9.42
CA ASN A 161 3.63 2.71 9.59
C ASN A 161 3.28 1.68 10.66
N ALA A 162 2.24 1.93 11.44
CA ALA A 162 1.80 0.99 12.46
C ALA A 162 1.17 -0.29 11.88
N GLY A 163 0.65 -0.24 10.65
CA GLY A 163 0.26 -1.38 9.85
C GLY A 163 1.35 -1.79 8.85
N HIS A 164 1.00 -2.53 7.80
CA HIS A 164 1.91 -2.83 6.71
C HIS A 164 2.46 -1.57 6.04
N GLY A 165 3.65 -1.62 5.48
CA GLY A 165 4.13 -0.53 4.65
C GLY A 165 3.27 -0.42 3.39
N TRP A 166 3.30 -1.48 2.60
CA TRP A 166 2.50 -1.66 1.39
C TRP A 166 1.55 -2.84 1.59
N LEU A 167 0.27 -2.63 1.38
CA LEU A 167 -0.73 -3.66 1.29
C LEU A 167 -1.32 -3.66 -0.12
N VAL A 168 -0.91 -4.64 -0.93
CA VAL A 168 -1.34 -4.78 -2.33
C VAL A 168 -2.35 -5.91 -2.42
N GLU A 169 -3.63 -5.57 -2.50
CA GLU A 169 -4.72 -6.53 -2.51
C GLU A 169 -5.20 -6.88 -3.92
N TRP A 170 -5.01 -5.99 -4.92
CA TRP A 170 -5.45 -6.21 -6.29
C TRP A 170 -4.32 -6.08 -7.30
N GLY A 171 -4.51 -6.66 -8.47
CA GLY A 171 -3.47 -6.93 -9.45
C GLY A 171 -3.31 -5.94 -10.58
N ASN A 172 -2.46 -6.32 -11.53
CA ASN A 172 -2.06 -5.55 -12.69
C ASN A 172 -1.40 -4.20 -12.36
N ASN A 173 -0.88 -4.03 -11.15
CA ASN A 173 -0.16 -2.82 -10.75
C ASN A 173 1.34 -2.96 -11.03
N GLN A 174 2.02 -1.82 -11.19
CA GLN A 174 3.46 -1.75 -11.40
C GLN A 174 4.12 -0.94 -10.29
N PHE A 175 5.17 -1.50 -9.69
CA PHE A 175 5.97 -0.88 -8.64
C PHE A 175 7.41 -0.85 -9.10
N ILE A 176 8.01 0.34 -9.21
CA ILE A 176 9.36 0.55 -9.74
C ILE A 176 10.17 1.32 -8.70
N GLY A 177 11.22 0.69 -8.15
CA GLY A 177 12.12 1.32 -7.19
C GLY A 177 11.46 1.77 -5.89
N CYS A 178 10.31 1.20 -5.52
CA CYS A 178 9.58 1.56 -4.31
C CYS A 178 10.20 0.94 -3.06
N LEU A 179 10.07 1.64 -1.92
CA LEU A 179 10.63 1.23 -0.63
C LEU A 179 9.54 0.97 0.40
N GLY A 180 9.65 -0.13 1.12
CA GLY A 180 8.96 -0.37 2.39
C GLY A 180 9.99 -0.38 3.53
N GLU A 181 9.83 0.48 4.53
CA GLU A 181 10.78 0.61 5.61
C GLU A 181 10.11 0.61 6.98
N SER A 182 10.66 -0.19 7.90
CA SER A 182 10.32 -0.19 9.33
C SER A 182 8.82 -0.18 9.65
N SER A 183 7.99 -0.64 8.74
CA SER A 183 6.53 -0.66 8.93
C SER A 183 6.08 -1.83 9.79
N SER A 184 4.81 -1.85 10.20
CA SER A 184 4.27 -2.80 11.17
C SER A 184 5.04 -2.77 12.50
N PHE A 185 5.55 -1.62 12.89
CA PHE A 185 6.27 -1.52 14.15
C PHE A 185 5.30 -1.56 15.34
N GLN A 186 5.79 -2.15 16.42
CA GLN A 186 5.06 -2.16 17.66
C GLN A 186 5.14 -0.78 18.33
N ASP A 187 4.00 -0.18 18.63
CA ASP A 187 3.98 1.01 19.44
C ASP A 187 4.55 0.72 20.84
N ALA A 188 5.61 1.43 21.21
CA ALA A 188 6.25 1.28 22.50
C ALA A 188 5.32 1.70 23.67
N VAL A 189 4.32 2.53 23.40
CA VAL A 189 3.38 3.04 24.40
C VAL A 189 2.28 2.00 24.69
N THR A 190 1.78 1.33 23.69
CA THR A 190 0.67 0.37 23.86
C THR A 190 1.12 -1.05 24.16
N GLY A 191 2.38 -1.39 23.95
CA GLY A 191 2.93 -2.73 24.15
C GLY A 191 2.32 -3.83 23.26
N ALA A 192 1.50 -3.47 22.31
CA ALA A 192 0.78 -4.44 21.48
C ALA A 192 1.74 -5.28 20.62
N ALA A 193 1.49 -6.57 20.56
CA ALA A 193 2.29 -7.49 19.79
C ALA A 193 2.10 -7.25 18.27
N ARG A 194 3.17 -7.45 17.49
CA ARG A 194 3.10 -7.57 16.06
C ARG A 194 2.27 -8.80 15.70
N GLY A 195 1.39 -8.69 14.72
CA GLY A 195 0.77 -9.87 14.14
C GLY A 195 1.77 -10.74 13.38
N ASP A 196 1.45 -12.01 13.22
CA ASP A 196 2.31 -12.97 12.51
C ASP A 196 2.55 -12.61 11.02
N GLU A 197 1.76 -11.70 10.48
CA GLU A 197 1.82 -11.23 9.08
C GLU A 197 2.50 -9.86 8.92
N ALA A 198 3.11 -9.30 9.96
CA ALA A 198 3.72 -7.97 9.95
C ALA A 198 4.78 -7.82 8.86
N ALA A 199 4.54 -6.98 7.85
CA ALA A 199 5.40 -6.87 6.67
C ALA A 199 5.61 -5.43 6.19
N ASN A 200 6.79 -5.17 5.61
CA ASN A 200 6.98 -3.96 4.82
C ASN A 200 6.18 -4.03 3.51
N TRP A 201 6.13 -5.21 2.90
CA TRP A 201 5.33 -5.51 1.72
C TRP A 201 4.42 -6.70 2.00
N TYR A 202 3.12 -6.46 2.06
CA TYR A 202 2.11 -7.51 2.06
C TYR A 202 1.49 -7.60 0.67
N ILE A 203 1.60 -8.75 0.03
CA ILE A 203 1.11 -9.00 -1.32
C ILE A 203 0.01 -10.05 -1.24
N GLY A 204 -1.23 -9.61 -1.37
CA GLY A 204 -2.43 -10.43 -1.26
C GLY A 204 -2.65 -11.32 -2.50
N ARG A 205 -3.42 -12.38 -2.34
CA ARG A 205 -3.68 -13.38 -3.40
C ARG A 205 -4.27 -12.83 -4.70
N ASN A 206 -4.94 -11.68 -4.63
CA ASN A 206 -5.55 -11.04 -5.80
C ASN A 206 -4.60 -10.06 -6.51
N ALA A 207 -3.36 -9.90 -6.03
CA ALA A 207 -2.35 -9.04 -6.65
C ALA A 207 -1.76 -9.62 -7.96
N ARG A 208 -2.48 -10.54 -8.58
CA ARG A 208 -2.10 -11.22 -9.84
C ARG A 208 -1.84 -10.21 -10.96
N GLY A 209 -0.94 -10.54 -11.87
CA GLY A 209 -0.55 -9.66 -12.98
C GLY A 209 0.31 -8.47 -12.58
N SER A 210 0.62 -8.31 -11.30
CA SER A 210 1.45 -7.20 -10.83
C SER A 210 2.94 -7.41 -11.11
N ARG A 211 3.64 -6.30 -11.31
CA ARG A 211 5.08 -6.25 -11.58
C ARG A 211 5.77 -5.40 -10.52
N PHE A 212 6.78 -5.96 -9.90
CA PHE A 212 7.61 -5.29 -8.91
C PHE A 212 9.05 -5.29 -9.44
N VAL A 213 9.56 -4.13 -9.82
CA VAL A 213 10.93 -3.95 -10.34
C VAL A 213 11.75 -3.22 -9.31
N ALA A 214 12.82 -3.83 -8.84
CA ALA A 214 13.68 -3.33 -7.80
C ALA A 214 12.93 -2.84 -6.54
N PRO A 215 11.92 -3.56 -6.03
CA PRO A 215 11.30 -3.19 -4.78
C PRO A 215 12.29 -3.41 -3.63
N ARG A 216 12.28 -2.49 -2.68
CA ARG A 216 13.16 -2.57 -1.52
C ARG A 216 12.38 -2.74 -0.23
N SER A 217 12.92 -3.56 0.67
CA SER A 217 12.48 -3.66 2.05
C SER A 217 13.67 -3.41 2.96
N HIS A 218 13.52 -2.52 3.91
CA HIS A 218 14.60 -2.17 4.85
C HIS A 218 14.06 -2.04 6.28
N ASN A 219 14.75 -2.64 7.22
CA ASN A 219 14.55 -2.44 8.65
C ASN A 219 15.91 -2.01 9.22
N PRO A 220 16.13 -0.72 9.48
CA PRO A 220 17.37 -0.25 10.08
C PRO A 220 17.50 -0.71 11.52
N TYR A 221 18.71 -0.80 12.01
CA TYR A 221 19.09 -1.34 13.32
C TYR A 221 18.36 -0.69 14.50
N SER A 222 18.09 0.58 14.42
CA SER A 222 17.44 1.35 15.48
C SER A 222 15.99 0.96 15.77
N TRP A 223 15.32 0.25 14.87
CA TRP A 223 13.91 -0.10 14.97
C TRP A 223 13.68 -1.58 15.28
N ALA A 224 14.08 -2.02 16.48
CA ALA A 224 14.00 -3.43 16.89
C ALA A 224 12.59 -4.04 16.83
N LYS A 225 11.54 -3.24 16.73
CA LYS A 225 10.14 -3.68 16.75
C LYS A 225 9.43 -3.54 15.40
N ALA A 226 10.16 -3.32 14.32
CA ALA A 226 9.61 -3.23 12.97
C ALA A 226 9.12 -4.58 12.41
N SER A 227 8.70 -4.60 11.16
CA SER A 227 8.11 -5.74 10.47
C SER A 227 8.88 -7.05 10.66
N LEU A 228 8.14 -8.16 10.69
CA LEU A 228 8.69 -9.52 10.71
C LEU A 228 9.18 -9.94 9.33
N TYR A 229 8.53 -9.43 8.28
CA TYR A 229 8.82 -9.81 6.91
C TYR A 229 9.19 -8.60 6.06
N GLY A 230 10.17 -8.74 5.21
CA GLY A 230 10.41 -7.80 4.14
C GLY A 230 9.26 -7.88 3.14
N PHE A 231 9.01 -9.09 2.67
CA PHE A 231 7.91 -9.43 1.77
C PHE A 231 7.11 -10.59 2.34
N TYR A 232 5.81 -10.39 2.54
CA TYR A 232 4.86 -11.44 2.87
C TYR A 232 3.94 -11.64 1.67
N ILE A 233 3.93 -12.83 1.11
CA ILE A 233 3.23 -13.15 -0.13
C ILE A 233 2.23 -14.24 0.13
N GLU A 234 0.95 -13.97 -0.09
CA GLU A 234 -0.10 -14.97 0.04
C GLU A 234 0.01 -16.06 -1.03
N ASN A 235 -0.53 -17.24 -0.74
CA ASN A 235 -0.61 -18.37 -1.68
C ASN A 235 -1.55 -18.09 -2.87
N ASN A 236 -1.47 -18.93 -3.89
CA ASN A 236 -2.31 -18.93 -5.09
C ASN A 236 -2.25 -17.63 -5.94
N ILE A 237 -1.25 -16.79 -5.75
CA ILE A 237 -0.98 -15.68 -6.68
C ILE A 237 -0.56 -16.25 -8.03
N ARG A 238 -0.98 -15.60 -9.12
CA ARG A 238 -0.64 -15.95 -10.50
C ARG A 238 -0.10 -14.73 -11.25
N ASP A 239 0.69 -14.98 -12.29
CA ASP A 239 1.17 -13.95 -13.22
C ASP A 239 1.89 -12.78 -12.53
N MET A 240 2.51 -13.00 -11.39
CA MET A 240 3.23 -11.99 -10.63
C MET A 240 4.73 -12.10 -10.84
N HIS A 241 5.38 -10.95 -11.07
CA HIS A 241 6.84 -10.90 -11.16
C HIS A 241 7.40 -9.90 -10.17
N ILE A 242 8.36 -10.35 -9.37
CA ILE A 242 9.20 -9.55 -8.50
C ILE A 242 10.63 -9.74 -9.00
N THR A 243 11.27 -8.69 -9.48
CA THR A 243 12.62 -8.75 -10.05
C THR A 243 13.55 -7.78 -9.34
N THR A 244 14.81 -8.19 -9.17
CA THR A 244 15.85 -7.39 -8.50
C THR A 244 15.40 -6.81 -7.15
N ALA A 245 14.62 -7.58 -6.39
CA ALA A 245 14.17 -7.17 -5.07
C ALA A 245 15.33 -7.20 -4.07
N SER A 246 15.35 -6.27 -3.14
CA SER A 246 16.25 -6.32 -2.01
C SER A 246 15.50 -6.29 -0.68
N ALA A 247 15.93 -7.15 0.24
CA ALA A 247 15.39 -7.18 1.59
C ALA A 247 16.55 -7.15 2.59
N LYS A 248 16.68 -6.03 3.29
CA LYS A 248 17.74 -5.80 4.28
C LYS A 248 17.12 -5.62 5.66
N ASP A 249 17.67 -6.31 6.63
CA ASP A 249 17.33 -6.16 8.03
C ASP A 249 18.61 -6.02 8.85
N ASP A 250 18.91 -4.83 9.29
CA ASP A 250 20.14 -4.53 10.02
C ASP A 250 20.11 -5.03 11.48
N ARG A 251 18.97 -5.53 11.95
CA ARG A 251 18.82 -6.09 13.30
C ARG A 251 19.36 -7.51 13.44
N ILE A 252 19.85 -8.11 12.38
CA ILE A 252 20.26 -9.53 12.31
C ILE A 252 21.41 -9.93 13.26
N GLY A 253 22.01 -9.02 13.98
CA GLY A 253 23.15 -9.33 14.88
C GLY A 253 22.78 -9.70 16.31
N GLU A 254 21.63 -9.33 16.81
CA GLU A 254 21.48 -9.33 18.29
C GLU A 254 20.47 -10.27 18.92
N ASN A 255 19.47 -10.78 18.26
CA ASN A 255 18.47 -11.64 18.91
C ASN A 255 17.61 -12.52 18.02
N ASN A 256 18.12 -13.24 17.10
CA ASN A 256 17.45 -14.40 16.44
C ASN A 256 15.92 -14.35 16.15
N MET A 257 15.23 -13.26 16.41
CA MET A 257 13.81 -13.08 16.15
C MET A 257 13.61 -12.27 14.87
N ILE A 258 14.30 -12.67 13.86
CA ILE A 258 14.54 -11.81 12.77
C ILE A 258 13.64 -12.13 11.64
N GLY A 259 13.06 -11.07 11.20
CA GLY A 259 12.16 -11.03 10.11
C GLY A 259 12.64 -11.84 8.93
N ARG A 260 11.83 -12.77 8.53
CA ARG A 260 12.03 -13.51 7.29
C ARG A 260 11.98 -12.49 6.16
N ARG A 261 13.03 -12.40 5.37
CA ARG A 261 13.09 -11.42 4.28
C ARG A 261 11.97 -11.60 3.28
N VAL A 262 11.71 -12.85 2.92
CA VAL A 262 10.59 -13.23 2.06
C VAL A 262 9.86 -14.42 2.70
N HIS A 263 8.55 -14.30 2.81
CA HIS A 263 7.68 -15.37 3.28
C HIS A 263 6.58 -15.62 2.26
N VAL A 264 6.39 -16.87 1.91
CA VAL A 264 5.32 -17.33 1.03
C VAL A 264 4.43 -18.29 1.80
N THR A 265 3.13 -18.02 1.89
CA THR A 265 2.24 -18.79 2.79
C THR A 265 1.87 -20.18 2.29
N GLY A 266 2.11 -20.49 1.02
CA GLY A 266 1.77 -21.80 0.44
C GLY A 266 2.16 -21.90 -1.03
N ALA A 267 1.49 -22.79 -1.77
CA ALA A 267 1.77 -22.99 -3.18
C ALA A 267 1.46 -21.72 -4.00
N MET A 268 2.36 -21.42 -4.92
CA MET A 268 2.15 -20.37 -5.92
C MET A 268 1.32 -20.90 -7.09
N GLY A 269 0.59 -20.02 -7.75
CA GLY A 269 -0.04 -20.30 -9.01
C GLY A 269 0.95 -20.25 -10.19
N ASP A 270 0.41 -20.29 -11.40
CA ASP A 270 1.23 -20.29 -12.60
C ASP A 270 1.90 -18.93 -12.85
N ASN A 271 3.03 -18.94 -13.55
CA ASN A 271 3.75 -17.78 -14.05
C ASN A 271 4.12 -16.77 -12.94
N VAL A 272 4.70 -17.26 -11.85
CA VAL A 272 5.21 -16.43 -10.77
C VAL A 272 6.74 -16.45 -10.79
N LEU A 273 7.35 -15.28 -10.85
CA LEU A 273 8.79 -15.08 -10.74
C LEU A 273 9.09 -14.23 -9.51
N ILE A 274 10.00 -14.70 -8.65
CA ILE A 274 10.49 -13.96 -7.49
C ILE A 274 12.02 -14.04 -7.49
N GLU A 275 12.66 -12.92 -7.82
CA GLU A 275 14.10 -12.73 -7.76
C GLU A 275 14.44 -11.74 -6.64
N VAL A 276 15.21 -12.19 -5.68
CA VAL A 276 15.64 -11.35 -4.55
C VAL A 276 17.15 -11.40 -4.43
N ASP A 277 17.78 -10.26 -4.50
CA ASP A 277 19.22 -10.13 -4.34
C ASP A 277 19.64 -10.44 -2.89
N HIS A 278 20.70 -11.26 -2.75
CA HIS A 278 21.31 -11.60 -1.46
C HIS A 278 20.37 -12.24 -0.42
N ILE A 279 19.65 -13.29 -0.81
CA ILE A 279 18.89 -14.08 0.16
C ILE A 279 19.86 -14.93 1.00
N ARG A 280 20.24 -14.46 2.18
CA ARG A 280 20.89 -15.34 3.17
C ARG A 280 19.88 -16.14 4.00
N HIS A 281 18.60 -15.76 4.03
CA HIS A 281 17.55 -16.39 4.83
C HIS A 281 16.17 -16.31 4.16
N ALA A 282 15.94 -17.08 3.11
CA ALA A 282 14.59 -17.35 2.63
C ALA A 282 14.11 -18.67 3.27
N THR A 283 12.95 -18.63 3.88
CA THR A 283 12.29 -19.86 4.34
C THR A 283 11.21 -20.21 3.33
N PHE A 284 11.55 -21.07 2.38
CA PHE A 284 10.58 -21.73 1.51
C PHE A 284 10.10 -23.02 2.20
N ALA A 285 8.81 -23.31 2.10
CA ALA A 285 8.36 -24.63 2.50
C ALA A 285 9.03 -25.68 1.57
N PRO A 286 9.67 -26.75 2.10
CA PRO A 286 10.50 -27.65 1.30
C PRO A 286 9.80 -28.30 0.09
N LYS A 287 8.47 -28.42 0.13
CA LYS A 287 7.67 -28.98 -0.97
C LYS A 287 7.45 -28.05 -2.16
N GLN A 288 7.84 -26.79 -2.08
CA GLN A 288 7.64 -25.82 -3.16
C GLN A 288 8.79 -25.83 -4.18
N LEU A 289 9.94 -26.34 -3.81
CA LEU A 289 11.10 -26.47 -4.70
C LEU A 289 10.98 -27.63 -5.71
N GLU A 290 10.08 -28.58 -5.49
CA GLU A 290 9.94 -29.77 -6.35
C GLU A 290 8.91 -29.68 -7.47
N LYS A 291 8.04 -28.66 -7.47
CA LYS A 291 7.07 -28.47 -8.56
C LYS A 291 7.64 -27.57 -9.64
N ARG A 292 8.22 -28.16 -10.64
CA ARG A 292 8.53 -27.57 -11.95
C ARG A 292 7.22 -27.28 -12.71
N GLY A 293 6.53 -26.24 -12.33
CA GLY A 293 5.52 -25.60 -13.14
C GLY A 293 5.99 -24.15 -13.30
N ASN A 294 6.61 -23.82 -14.40
CA ASN A 294 6.95 -22.48 -14.94
C ASN A 294 7.29 -21.33 -13.96
N GLY A 295 7.76 -21.62 -12.77
CA GLY A 295 8.28 -20.64 -11.83
C GLY A 295 9.77 -20.90 -11.61
N VAL A 296 10.62 -19.91 -11.87
CA VAL A 296 12.06 -19.97 -11.61
C VAL A 296 12.33 -19.25 -10.30
N PHE A 297 12.85 -19.99 -9.33
CA PHE A 297 13.43 -19.45 -8.12
C PHE A 297 14.92 -19.40 -8.30
N MET A 298 15.51 -18.23 -8.28
CA MET A 298 16.96 -18.06 -8.21
C MET A 298 17.30 -17.29 -6.93
N GLY A 299 18.06 -17.94 -6.09
CA GLY A 299 18.64 -17.39 -4.87
C GLY A 299 20.14 -17.20 -5.05
#